data_2c00587da7c9bbf7662ac7ddc1c07cf9
#
_entry.id   2c00587da7c9bbf7662ac7ddc1c07cf9
#
_cell.length_a   1.000
_cell.length_b   1.000
_cell.length_c   1.000
_cell.angle_alpha   90.00
_cell.angle_beta   90.00
_cell.angle_gamma   90.00
#
_symmetry.space_group_name_H-M   'P 1'
#
loop_
_entity.id
_entity.type
_entity.pdbx_description
1 polymer ?
#
loop_
_entity_poly.entity_id
_entity_poly.type
_entity_poly.pdbx_seq_one_letter_code
_entity_poly.pdbx_strand_id
1 'polypeptide(L)'
;LANINYRGNFDVSNMRFPPGKPQQIIDRSGKYPIIFFKTGKCRIMGCKKPLDINKLQYRINNIKIQSITVTMDMGHSINLYNMSKKCDCMFEPELFPALRLLKYNAICVNVFASGKVVMLGLRNLEYREFVDNVRNEIISLVDF
;
A
#
# COMPACT_ATOMS: atom_id res chain seq x y z
N LEU A 1 -10.32 1.58 -2.84
CA LEU A 1 -9.56 2.71 -2.30
C LEU A 1 -8.07 2.42 -2.39
N ALA A 2 -7.34 3.24 -3.13
CA ALA A 2 -5.91 3.06 -3.33
C ALA A 2 -5.11 4.08 -2.52
N ASN A 3 -3.92 3.69 -2.11
CA ASN A 3 -2.94 4.55 -1.46
C ASN A 3 -1.60 4.35 -2.18
N ILE A 4 -1.14 5.38 -2.90
CA ILE A 4 0.02 5.31 -3.77
C ILE A 4 1.15 6.10 -3.13
N ASN A 5 2.30 5.45 -2.95
CA ASN A 5 3.50 6.06 -2.44
C ASN A 5 4.56 6.11 -3.53
N TYR A 6 5.23 7.25 -3.64
CA TYR A 6 6.28 7.49 -4.61
C TYR A 6 7.62 7.67 -3.93
N ARG A 7 8.68 7.40 -4.66
CA ARG A 7 10.06 7.70 -4.27
C ARG A 7 10.69 8.61 -5.29
N GLY A 8 11.68 9.37 -4.87
CA GLY A 8 12.42 10.26 -5.75
C GLY A 8 13.71 10.73 -5.11
N ASN A 9 14.36 11.67 -5.77
CA ASN A 9 15.58 12.31 -5.30
C ASN A 9 15.38 13.82 -5.22
N PHE A 10 15.99 14.44 -4.20
CA PHE A 10 15.92 15.87 -3.99
C PHE A 10 17.26 16.38 -3.47
N ASP A 11 17.66 17.57 -3.91
CA ASP A 11 18.85 18.23 -3.38
C ASP A 11 18.57 18.76 -1.97
N VAL A 12 19.11 18.08 -0.97
CA VAL A 12 18.89 18.40 0.43
C VAL A 12 20.00 19.26 1.04
N SER A 13 20.93 19.79 0.21
CA SER A 13 22.11 20.53 0.68
C SER A 13 21.77 21.76 1.52
N ASN A 14 20.62 22.40 1.25
CA ASN A 14 20.13 23.57 1.99
C ASN A 14 19.19 23.24 3.13
N MET A 15 18.95 21.97 3.41
CA MET A 15 18.06 21.52 4.47
C MET A 15 18.84 21.21 5.75
N ARG A 16 18.27 21.58 6.88
CA ARG A 16 18.83 21.26 8.21
C ARG A 16 18.07 20.06 8.78
N PHE A 17 18.78 18.97 8.95
CA PHE A 17 18.20 17.76 9.53
C PHE A 17 18.41 17.75 11.05
N PRO A 18 17.37 17.38 11.81
CA PRO A 18 17.51 17.23 13.25
C PRO A 18 18.49 16.12 13.60
N PRO A 19 19.19 16.22 14.75
CA PRO A 19 20.06 15.14 15.19
C PRO A 19 19.24 13.87 15.52
N GLY A 20 19.88 12.73 15.41
CA GLY A 20 19.24 11.43 15.68
C GLY A 20 19.10 10.59 14.44
N LYS A 21 18.55 9.39 14.61
CA LYS A 21 18.29 8.44 13.52
C LYS A 21 16.82 8.04 13.56
N PRO A 22 16.15 7.99 12.39
CA PRO A 22 16.67 8.41 11.07
C PRO A 22 16.75 9.91 10.93
N GLN A 23 17.72 10.41 10.17
CA GLN A 23 17.81 11.83 9.85
C GLN A 23 16.85 12.14 8.70
N GLN A 24 15.69 12.66 9.04
CA GLN A 24 14.62 12.92 8.09
C GLN A 24 13.85 14.17 8.46
N ILE A 25 13.24 14.79 7.45
CA ILE A 25 12.32 15.92 7.62
C ILE A 25 11.01 15.52 6.93
N ILE A 26 9.90 15.70 7.62
CA ILE A 26 8.56 15.46 7.05
C ILE A 26 7.89 16.80 6.83
N ASP A 27 7.58 17.12 5.58
CA ASP A 27 6.84 18.33 5.21
C ASP A 27 5.40 17.97 4.91
N ARG A 28 4.47 18.47 5.73
CA ARG A 28 3.03 18.26 5.58
C ARG A 28 2.30 19.52 5.11
N SER A 29 3.02 20.55 4.73
CA SER A 29 2.41 21.85 4.37
C SER A 29 1.71 21.84 3.02
N GLY A 30 2.07 20.90 2.12
CA GLY A 30 1.49 20.80 0.80
C GLY A 30 0.35 19.77 0.72
N LYS A 31 -0.09 19.52 -0.50
CA LYS A 31 -1.15 18.55 -0.77
C LYS A 31 -0.78 17.14 -0.34
N TYR A 32 0.50 16.77 -0.46
CA TYR A 32 1.00 15.46 -0.12
C TYR A 32 2.09 15.56 0.94
N PRO A 33 2.09 14.73 1.98
CA PRO A 33 3.24 14.63 2.88
C PRO A 33 4.47 14.15 2.12
N ILE A 34 5.60 14.82 2.35
CA ILE A 34 6.87 14.45 1.72
C ILE A 34 7.90 14.23 2.81
N ILE A 35 8.58 13.10 2.77
CA ILE A 35 9.67 12.77 3.67
C ILE A 35 10.98 12.96 2.93
N PHE A 36 11.84 13.82 3.46
CA PHE A 36 13.19 14.05 2.96
C PHE A 36 14.19 13.35 3.85
N PHE A 37 15.08 12.58 3.26
CA PHE A 37 16.18 11.93 3.96
C PHE A 37 17.49 12.67 3.68
N LYS A 38 18.39 12.69 4.63
CA LYS A 38 19.71 13.34 4.49
C LYS A 38 20.52 12.76 3.33
N THR A 39 20.23 11.52 2.91
CA THR A 39 20.87 10.86 1.77
C THR A 39 20.49 11.47 0.42
N GLY A 40 19.53 12.40 0.37
CA GLY A 40 18.98 12.95 -0.86
C GLY A 40 17.79 12.19 -1.41
N LYS A 41 17.41 11.10 -0.80
CA LYS A 41 16.18 10.36 -1.15
C LYS A 41 14.97 11.05 -0.55
N CYS A 42 13.84 10.94 -1.22
CA CYS A 42 12.57 11.43 -0.67
C CYS A 42 11.44 10.47 -1.01
N ARG A 43 10.33 10.62 -0.26
CA ARG A 43 9.11 9.84 -0.46
C ARG A 43 7.90 10.75 -0.42
N ILE A 44 7.02 10.58 -1.38
CA ILE A 44 5.73 11.27 -1.44
C ILE A 44 4.68 10.25 -1.03
N MET A 45 3.93 10.55 0.03
CA MET A 45 3.09 9.58 0.71
C MET A 45 1.61 9.88 0.49
N GLY A 46 0.80 8.82 0.53
CA GLY A 46 -0.64 8.94 0.70
C GLY A 46 -1.43 9.48 -0.48
N CYS A 47 -0.94 9.32 -1.70
CA CYS A 47 -1.67 9.74 -2.88
C CYS A 47 -2.86 8.81 -3.15
N LYS A 48 -4.07 9.35 -3.20
CA LYS A 48 -5.28 8.55 -3.50
C LYS A 48 -5.49 8.36 -5.00
N LYS A 49 -4.88 9.22 -5.80
CA LYS A 49 -4.90 9.19 -7.26
C LYS A 49 -3.47 9.30 -7.77
N PRO A 50 -3.20 8.98 -9.04
CA PRO A 50 -1.88 9.19 -9.61
C PRO A 50 -1.40 10.62 -9.39
N LEU A 51 -0.12 10.74 -9.03
CA LEU A 51 0.51 12.01 -8.69
C LEU A 51 0.49 12.98 -9.87
N ASP A 52 0.03 14.20 -9.61
CA ASP A 52 0.22 15.32 -10.52
C ASP A 52 1.49 16.07 -10.09
N ILE A 53 2.56 15.91 -10.88
CA ILE A 53 3.87 16.50 -10.59
C ILE A 53 3.78 18.03 -10.50
N ASN A 54 2.88 18.66 -11.25
CA ASN A 54 2.71 20.11 -11.26
C ASN A 54 2.18 20.67 -9.94
N LYS A 55 1.60 19.82 -9.10
CA LYS A 55 1.09 20.21 -7.78
C LYS A 55 2.10 20.02 -6.65
N LEU A 56 3.31 19.56 -6.97
CA LEU A 56 4.37 19.45 -5.97
C LEU A 56 5.00 20.81 -5.68
N GLN A 57 5.28 21.05 -4.41
CA GLN A 57 5.97 22.26 -3.94
C GLN A 57 7.47 22.24 -4.21
N TYR A 58 8.01 21.05 -4.45
CA TYR A 58 9.44 20.82 -4.61
C TYR A 58 9.71 20.20 -5.97
N ARG A 59 10.86 20.54 -6.54
CA ARG A 59 11.34 19.91 -7.76
C ARG A 59 12.03 18.59 -7.38
N ILE A 60 11.31 17.49 -7.49
CA ILE A 60 11.78 16.16 -7.18
C ILE A 60 12.16 15.45 -8.47
N ASN A 61 13.33 14.83 -8.50
CA ASN A 61 13.85 14.10 -9.65
C ASN A 61 13.62 12.59 -9.52
N ASN A 62 13.57 11.90 -10.65
CA ASN A 62 13.47 10.43 -10.72
C ASN A 62 12.29 9.86 -9.93
N ILE A 63 11.12 10.47 -10.06
CA ILE A 63 9.91 10.03 -9.36
C ILE A 63 9.47 8.68 -9.91
N LYS A 64 9.36 7.70 -9.01
CA LYS A 64 8.89 6.34 -9.33
C LYS A 64 7.93 5.87 -8.25
N ILE A 65 7.04 4.95 -8.60
CA ILE A 65 6.14 4.32 -7.63
C ILE A 65 6.97 3.47 -6.67
N GLN A 66 6.82 3.70 -5.37
CA GLN A 66 7.41 2.89 -4.32
C GLN A 66 6.53 1.68 -4.04
N SER A 67 5.26 1.92 -3.80
CA SER A 67 4.27 0.88 -3.52
C SER A 67 2.85 1.41 -3.66
N ILE A 68 1.93 0.51 -3.95
CA ILE A 68 0.50 0.80 -3.97
C ILE A 68 -0.17 -0.16 -3.02
N THR A 69 -0.98 0.36 -2.10
CA THR A 69 -1.84 -0.42 -1.22
C THR A 69 -3.29 -0.18 -1.64
N VAL A 70 -4.01 -1.25 -1.88
CA VAL A 70 -5.43 -1.18 -2.23
C VAL A 70 -6.25 -1.86 -1.15
N THR A 71 -7.27 -1.16 -0.67
CA THR A 71 -8.26 -1.71 0.26
C THR A 71 -9.58 -1.85 -0.47
N MET A 72 -10.13 -3.05 -0.42
CA MET A 72 -11.40 -3.40 -1.02
C MET A 72 -12.35 -3.89 0.08
N ASP A 73 -13.64 -3.60 -0.06
CA ASP A 73 -14.66 -4.13 0.85
C ASP A 73 -15.55 -5.10 0.06
N MET A 74 -15.64 -6.34 0.52
CA MET A 74 -16.52 -7.34 -0.10
C MET A 74 -17.99 -7.13 0.23
N GLY A 75 -18.30 -6.24 1.17
CA GLY A 75 -19.67 -5.90 1.53
C GLY A 75 -20.35 -6.84 2.52
N HIS A 76 -19.69 -7.92 2.89
CA HIS A 76 -20.22 -8.95 3.79
C HIS A 76 -19.13 -9.46 4.72
N SER A 77 -19.50 -9.88 5.91
CA SER A 77 -18.59 -10.59 6.81
C SER A 77 -18.16 -11.92 6.19
N ILE A 78 -16.95 -12.34 6.47
CA ILE A 78 -16.36 -13.57 5.96
C ILE A 78 -15.97 -14.47 7.12
N ASN A 79 -16.38 -15.73 7.06
CA ASN A 79 -15.90 -16.75 7.99
C ASN A 79 -14.52 -17.21 7.55
N LEU A 80 -13.48 -16.65 8.16
CA LEU A 80 -12.10 -16.95 7.77
C LEU A 80 -11.71 -18.39 8.04
N TYR A 81 -12.25 -19.00 9.08
CA TYR A 81 -11.97 -20.40 9.39
C TYR A 81 -12.47 -21.32 8.26
N ASN A 82 -13.69 -21.11 7.81
CA ASN A 82 -14.24 -21.88 6.70
C ASN A 82 -13.46 -21.61 5.39
N MET A 83 -13.10 -20.35 5.15
CA MET A 83 -12.31 -19.99 3.98
C MET A 83 -10.93 -20.66 4.00
N SER A 84 -10.29 -20.75 5.16
CA SER A 84 -8.96 -21.31 5.31
C SER A 84 -8.88 -22.79 4.92
N LYS A 85 -9.99 -23.49 4.98
CA LYS A 85 -10.07 -24.91 4.57
C LYS A 85 -10.15 -25.12 3.07
N LYS A 86 -10.42 -24.04 2.31
CA LYS A 86 -10.70 -24.12 0.87
C LYS A 86 -9.59 -23.55 0.01
N CYS A 87 -8.55 -23.00 0.60
CA CYS A 87 -7.48 -22.33 -0.16
C CYS A 87 -6.12 -22.54 0.49
N ASP A 88 -5.07 -22.27 -0.30
CA ASP A 88 -3.72 -22.20 0.20
C ASP A 88 -3.52 -20.82 0.85
N CYS A 89 -3.38 -20.82 2.18
CA CYS A 89 -3.36 -19.59 2.95
C CYS A 89 -2.57 -19.74 4.23
N MET A 90 -2.25 -18.60 4.82
CA MET A 90 -1.77 -18.47 6.18
C MET A 90 -2.89 -17.88 7.03
N PHE A 91 -3.36 -18.62 8.02
CA PHE A 91 -4.37 -18.13 8.94
C PHE A 91 -4.05 -18.56 10.37
N GLU A 92 -3.50 -17.64 11.13
CA GLU A 92 -3.12 -17.82 12.53
C GLU A 92 -3.73 -16.68 13.34
N PRO A 93 -5.04 -16.78 13.69
CA PRO A 93 -5.77 -15.67 14.31
C PRO A 93 -5.18 -15.20 15.64
N GLU A 94 -4.40 -16.03 16.31
CA GLU A 94 -3.73 -15.67 17.56
C GLU A 94 -2.55 -14.71 17.33
N LEU A 95 -1.97 -14.72 16.14
CA LEU A 95 -0.82 -13.89 15.78
C LEU A 95 -1.24 -12.68 14.93
N PHE A 96 -2.19 -12.88 14.03
CA PHE A 96 -2.64 -11.82 13.12
C PHE A 96 -4.10 -12.07 12.71
N PRO A 97 -4.97 -11.06 12.76
CA PRO A 97 -6.41 -11.25 12.57
C PRO A 97 -6.86 -11.46 11.13
N ALA A 98 -5.97 -11.46 10.15
CA ALA A 98 -6.31 -11.66 8.75
C ALA A 98 -5.86 -13.02 8.24
N LEU A 99 -6.57 -13.50 7.21
CA LEU A 99 -6.14 -14.64 6.40
C LEU A 99 -5.33 -14.11 5.21
N ARG A 100 -4.11 -14.62 5.04
CA ARG A 100 -3.26 -14.26 3.90
C ARG A 100 -3.39 -15.30 2.80
N LEU A 101 -3.79 -14.88 1.62
CA LEU A 101 -3.80 -15.73 0.45
C LEU A 101 -2.37 -15.89 -0.10
N LEU A 102 -1.90 -17.13 -0.25
CA LEU A 102 -0.52 -17.43 -0.68
C LEU A 102 -0.36 -17.53 -2.20
N LYS A 103 -1.45 -17.54 -2.94
CA LYS A 103 -1.47 -17.66 -4.39
C LYS A 103 -0.72 -16.52 -5.11
N TYR A 104 -0.64 -15.35 -4.50
CA TYR A 104 -0.15 -14.13 -5.14
C TYR A 104 1.26 -13.75 -4.67
N ASN A 105 2.23 -14.55 -4.99
CA ASN A 105 3.64 -14.50 -4.61
C ASN A 105 4.17 -13.20 -4.01
N ALA A 106 4.38 -12.17 -4.83
CA ALA A 106 5.01 -10.92 -4.42
C ALA A 106 4.03 -9.93 -3.78
N ILE A 107 2.72 -10.20 -3.86
CA ILE A 107 1.67 -9.32 -3.36
C ILE A 107 1.03 -9.97 -2.14
N CYS A 108 0.99 -9.21 -1.06
CA CYS A 108 0.39 -9.64 0.18
C CYS A 108 -1.12 -9.32 0.14
N VAL A 109 -1.95 -10.35 0.10
CA VAL A 109 -3.41 -10.21 0.08
C VAL A 109 -3.95 -10.70 1.41
N ASN A 110 -4.41 -9.78 2.25
CA ASN A 110 -4.95 -10.06 3.57
C ASN A 110 -6.47 -9.88 3.58
N VAL A 111 -7.18 -10.91 3.98
CA VAL A 111 -8.64 -10.92 4.08
C VAL A 111 -9.04 -10.89 5.55
N PHE A 112 -9.88 -9.92 5.91
CA PHE A 112 -10.37 -9.75 7.27
C PHE A 112 -11.81 -10.27 7.42
N ALA A 113 -12.16 -10.68 8.63
CA ALA A 113 -13.51 -11.18 8.94
C ALA A 113 -14.61 -10.15 8.64
N SER A 114 -14.29 -8.86 8.70
CA SER A 114 -15.21 -7.78 8.35
C SER A 114 -15.61 -7.75 6.87
N GLY A 115 -14.89 -8.50 6.01
CA GLY A 115 -15.05 -8.46 4.57
C GLY A 115 -14.08 -7.50 3.88
N LYS A 116 -13.26 -6.79 4.62
CA LYS A 116 -12.22 -5.93 4.03
C LYS A 116 -11.04 -6.77 3.57
N VAL A 117 -10.46 -6.36 2.44
CA VAL A 117 -9.31 -7.01 1.82
C VAL A 117 -8.27 -5.95 1.56
N VAL A 118 -7.06 -6.17 2.08
CA VAL A 118 -5.94 -5.25 1.91
C VAL A 118 -4.87 -5.92 1.05
N MET A 119 -4.53 -5.28 -0.06
CA MET A 119 -3.52 -5.76 -1.00
C MET A 119 -2.30 -4.85 -0.92
N LEU A 120 -1.16 -5.41 -0.55
CA LEU A 120 0.10 -4.72 -0.32
C LEU A 120 1.15 -5.14 -1.34
N GLY A 121 1.98 -4.21 -1.76
CA GLY A 121 3.11 -4.51 -2.64
C GLY A 121 2.82 -4.38 -4.13
N LEU A 122 1.69 -3.82 -4.49
CA LEU A 122 1.41 -3.46 -5.88
C LEU A 122 2.33 -2.33 -6.33
N ARG A 123 2.79 -2.36 -7.57
CA ARG A 123 3.72 -1.35 -8.11
C ARG A 123 3.31 -0.81 -9.46
N ASN A 124 2.20 -1.29 -10.02
CA ASN A 124 1.70 -0.87 -11.32
C ASN A 124 0.37 -0.13 -11.15
N LEU A 125 0.23 1.02 -11.79
CA LEU A 125 -1.03 1.78 -11.78
C LEU A 125 -2.18 1.02 -12.45
N GLU A 126 -1.88 0.02 -13.27
CA GLU A 126 -2.87 -0.84 -13.91
C GLU A 126 -3.21 -2.05 -13.03
N TYR A 127 -3.51 -1.82 -11.76
CA TYR A 127 -3.78 -2.89 -10.80
C TYR A 127 -5.23 -3.38 -10.79
N ARG A 128 -6.14 -2.76 -11.55
CA ARG A 128 -7.58 -3.08 -11.49
C ARG A 128 -7.89 -4.53 -11.85
N GLU A 129 -7.24 -5.06 -12.86
CA GLU A 129 -7.41 -6.47 -13.25
C GLU A 129 -7.02 -7.40 -12.12
N PHE A 130 -5.91 -7.13 -11.46
CA PHE A 130 -5.47 -7.90 -10.29
C PHE A 130 -6.50 -7.83 -9.17
N VAL A 131 -7.02 -6.66 -8.86
CA VAL A 131 -8.04 -6.46 -7.82
C VAL A 131 -9.30 -7.25 -8.16
N ASP A 132 -9.74 -7.22 -9.41
CA ASP A 132 -10.91 -7.98 -9.86
C ASP A 132 -10.69 -9.49 -9.76
N ASN A 133 -9.48 -9.96 -10.09
CA ASN A 133 -9.13 -11.37 -9.96
C ASN A 133 -9.16 -11.82 -8.50
N VAL A 134 -8.64 -11.01 -7.59
CA VAL A 134 -8.69 -11.29 -6.14
C VAL A 134 -10.14 -11.35 -5.67
N ARG A 135 -10.96 -10.39 -6.08
CA ARG A 135 -12.38 -10.36 -5.73
C ARG A 135 -13.07 -11.64 -6.17
N ASN A 136 -12.89 -12.06 -7.42
CA ASN A 136 -13.50 -13.25 -7.97
C ASN A 136 -13.01 -14.52 -7.25
N GLU A 137 -11.73 -14.58 -6.90
CA GLU A 137 -11.19 -15.69 -6.12
C GLU A 137 -11.88 -15.80 -4.75
N ILE A 138 -12.03 -14.67 -4.05
CA ILE A 138 -12.69 -14.66 -2.75
C ILE A 138 -14.16 -15.05 -2.87
N ILE A 139 -14.86 -14.56 -3.88
CA ILE A 139 -16.25 -14.91 -4.13
C ILE A 139 -16.39 -16.43 -4.35
N SER A 140 -15.43 -17.04 -5.02
CA SER A 140 -15.45 -18.50 -5.26
C SER A 140 -15.20 -19.31 -3.99
N LEU A 141 -14.55 -18.74 -3.00
CA LEU A 141 -14.13 -19.43 -1.77
C LEU A 141 -15.12 -19.24 -0.61
N VAL A 142 -16.01 -18.27 -0.67
CA VAL A 142 -16.94 -17.98 0.41
C VAL A 142 -18.38 -18.00 -0.07
N ASP A 143 -19.25 -18.50 0.80
CA ASP A 143 -20.69 -18.44 0.61
C ASP A 143 -21.22 -17.18 1.31
N PHE A 144 -21.74 -16.28 0.51
CA PHE A 144 -22.37 -15.06 1.04
C PHE A 144 -23.87 -15.24 1.25
#